data_61179c0c25f30a593ae9678955679de7
#
_entry.id   61179c0c25f30a593ae9678955679de7
#
_cell.length_a   1.000
_cell.length_b   1.000
_cell.length_c   1.000
_cell.angle_alpha   90.00
_cell.angle_beta   90.00
_cell.angle_gamma   90.00
#
_symmetry.space_group_name_H-M   'P 1'
#
loop_
_entity.id
_entity.type
_entity.pdbx_description
1 polymer ?
#
loop_
_entity_poly.entity_id
_entity_poly.type
_entity_poly.pdbx_seq_one_letter_code
_entity_poly.pdbx_strand_id
1 'polypeptide(L)'
;REDGPGYLVSANHISFMDIFLMDSILPVRFIAKKEIGSWPVFGPITTHVGTIYIDRSRKRAVLEVAEAMAAALKEGTNVLFFPEGTTGPGDRLLPFYANLFAAAEPAGAELLPVTIRYTLDGKTSLIPAYANLPLWTVLKQIVFTPGLVAEVTILNPIATTGRDRRELALEASRVMSGALGWPDATAEKEKAREEKLLQ
;
A
#
# COMPACT_ATOMS: atom_id res chain seq x y z
N ARG A 1 -5.06 11.14 -16.87
CA ARG A 1 -6.45 11.08 -17.36
C ARG A 1 -7.13 12.36 -16.94
N GLU A 2 -7.43 13.24 -17.89
CA GLU A 2 -8.07 14.54 -17.58
C GLU A 2 -9.58 14.40 -17.24
N ASP A 3 -10.25 13.31 -17.62
CA ASP A 3 -11.71 13.15 -17.50
C ASP A 3 -12.15 11.74 -17.03
N GLY A 4 -11.47 11.12 -16.08
CA GLY A 4 -11.84 9.80 -15.59
C GLY A 4 -11.64 9.61 -14.09
N PRO A 5 -12.09 8.47 -13.51
CA PRO A 5 -11.81 8.14 -12.12
C PRO A 5 -10.30 8.04 -11.88
N GLY A 6 -9.86 8.39 -10.66
CA GLY A 6 -8.50 8.19 -10.23
C GLY A 6 -8.11 6.71 -10.15
N TYR A 7 -6.82 6.43 -10.01
CA TYR A 7 -6.34 5.08 -9.77
C TYR A 7 -6.47 4.68 -8.30
N LEU A 8 -6.91 3.45 -8.05
CA LEU A 8 -6.70 2.81 -6.78
C LEU A 8 -5.26 2.26 -6.75
N VAL A 9 -4.37 2.95 -6.05
CA VAL A 9 -2.94 2.60 -5.99
C VAL A 9 -2.69 1.63 -4.83
N SER A 10 -2.15 0.45 -5.11
CA SER A 10 -1.70 -0.51 -4.09
C SER A 10 -0.18 -0.62 -4.11
N ALA A 11 0.47 -0.34 -2.99
CA ALA A 11 1.92 -0.44 -2.85
C ALA A 11 2.31 -1.35 -1.69
N ASN A 12 3.46 -2.04 -1.78
CA ASN A 12 4.04 -2.69 -0.61
C ASN A 12 4.60 -1.64 0.36
N HIS A 13 4.73 -2.00 1.62
CA HIS A 13 5.09 -1.06 2.68
C HIS A 13 6.30 -1.57 3.48
N ILE A 14 7.41 -0.85 3.43
CA ILE A 14 8.68 -1.23 4.06
C ILE A 14 9.04 -0.22 5.16
N SER A 15 8.81 1.06 4.89
CA SER A 15 9.29 2.16 5.73
C SER A 15 8.26 3.28 5.82
N PHE A 16 8.34 4.08 6.87
CA PHE A 16 7.62 5.36 6.92
C PHE A 16 8.02 6.30 5.77
N MET A 17 9.20 6.11 5.19
CA MET A 17 9.68 6.89 4.03
C MET A 17 8.85 6.64 2.77
N ASP A 18 8.15 5.49 2.68
CA ASP A 18 7.35 5.14 1.50
C ASP A 18 6.24 6.18 1.25
N ILE A 19 5.72 6.80 2.32
CA ILE A 19 4.69 7.84 2.23
C ILE A 19 5.25 9.06 1.49
N PHE A 20 6.41 9.57 1.92
CA PHE A 20 7.06 10.72 1.29
C PHE A 20 7.51 10.40 -0.14
N LEU A 21 8.03 9.19 -0.35
CA LEU A 21 8.45 8.70 -1.65
C LEU A 21 7.28 8.67 -2.63
N MET A 22 6.15 8.09 -2.23
CA MET A 22 4.96 8.01 -3.08
C MET A 22 4.34 9.38 -3.34
N ASP A 23 4.27 10.25 -2.33
CA ASP A 23 3.76 11.61 -2.47
C ASP A 23 4.60 12.46 -3.45
N SER A 24 5.91 12.21 -3.51
CA SER A 24 6.83 12.90 -4.44
C SER A 24 6.69 12.44 -5.90
N ILE A 25 6.11 11.27 -6.16
CA ILE A 25 6.03 10.64 -7.49
C ILE A 25 4.62 10.75 -8.08
N LEU A 26 3.59 10.56 -7.25
CA LEU A 26 2.19 10.54 -7.67
C LEU A 26 1.36 11.41 -6.75
N PRO A 27 0.48 12.29 -7.30
CA PRO A 27 -0.51 12.99 -6.49
C PRO A 27 -1.54 11.97 -5.99
N VAL A 28 -1.44 11.59 -4.71
CA VAL A 28 -2.29 10.57 -4.09
C VAL A 28 -2.84 11.04 -2.75
N ARG A 29 -4.04 10.56 -2.37
CA ARG A 29 -4.52 10.58 -0.98
C ARG A 29 -4.17 9.25 -0.32
N PHE A 30 -3.61 9.31 0.86
CA PHE A 30 -3.22 8.13 1.64
C PHE A 30 -4.35 7.64 2.53
N ILE A 31 -4.32 6.35 2.87
CA ILE A 31 -5.12 5.77 3.93
C ILE A 31 -4.22 5.53 5.14
N ALA A 32 -4.52 6.16 6.25
CA ALA A 32 -3.74 6.03 7.49
C ALA A 32 -4.62 5.74 8.70
N LYS A 33 -4.02 5.17 9.74
CA LYS A 33 -4.68 5.02 11.05
C LYS A 33 -4.97 6.40 11.66
N LYS A 34 -6.14 6.55 12.29
CA LYS A 34 -6.57 7.81 12.92
C LYS A 34 -5.55 8.35 13.92
N GLU A 35 -4.87 7.46 14.65
CA GLU A 35 -3.87 7.81 15.65
C GLU A 35 -2.68 8.57 15.05
N ILE A 36 -2.33 8.32 13.80
CA ILE A 36 -1.23 9.01 13.10
C ILE A 36 -1.53 10.51 12.94
N GLY A 37 -2.80 10.87 12.76
CA GLY A 37 -3.23 12.28 12.70
C GLY A 37 -2.92 13.09 13.96
N SER A 38 -2.77 12.43 15.11
CA SER A 38 -2.42 13.08 16.38
C SER A 38 -0.92 13.15 16.66
N TRP A 39 -0.07 12.55 15.83
CA TRP A 39 1.39 12.58 16.03
C TRP A 39 1.97 13.96 15.71
N PRO A 40 2.86 14.51 16.55
CA PRO A 40 3.31 15.91 16.46
C PRO A 40 3.95 16.29 15.11
N VAL A 41 4.64 15.36 14.46
CA VAL A 41 5.32 15.60 13.17
C VAL A 41 4.49 15.08 12.00
N PHE A 42 3.95 13.87 12.12
CA PHE A 42 3.26 13.19 11.02
C PHE A 42 1.81 13.65 10.85
N GLY A 43 1.13 14.05 11.92
CA GLY A 43 -0.25 14.54 11.86
C GLY A 43 -0.44 15.71 10.90
N PRO A 44 0.30 16.81 11.06
CA PRO A 44 0.24 17.92 10.10
C PRO A 44 0.55 17.54 8.66
N ILE A 45 1.57 16.69 8.43
CA ILE A 45 1.96 16.23 7.10
C ILE A 45 0.86 15.40 6.46
N THR A 46 0.36 14.37 7.17
CA THR A 46 -0.69 13.48 6.65
C THR A 46 -2.01 14.23 6.41
N THR A 47 -2.30 15.24 7.22
CA THR A 47 -3.47 16.10 7.01
C THR A 47 -3.31 16.97 5.76
N HIS A 48 -2.11 17.51 5.53
CA HIS A 48 -1.83 18.36 4.37
C HIS A 48 -1.98 17.61 3.03
N VAL A 49 -1.56 16.34 2.98
CA VAL A 49 -1.71 15.49 1.77
C VAL A 49 -3.12 14.87 1.64
N GLY A 50 -4.11 15.33 2.40
CA GLY A 50 -5.51 14.91 2.28
C GLY A 50 -5.76 13.45 2.67
N THR A 51 -5.03 12.93 3.67
CA THR A 51 -5.14 11.55 4.14
C THR A 51 -6.55 11.20 4.63
N ILE A 52 -7.07 10.06 4.20
CA ILE A 52 -8.30 9.45 4.69
C ILE A 52 -7.96 8.62 5.94
N TYR A 53 -8.48 9.01 7.09
CA TYR A 53 -8.18 8.33 8.35
C TYR A 53 -9.16 7.20 8.65
N ILE A 54 -8.62 6.04 9.09
CA ILE A 54 -9.39 4.89 9.50
C ILE A 54 -9.30 4.65 11.01
N ASP A 55 -10.45 4.58 11.68
CA ASP A 55 -10.57 4.12 13.07
C ASP A 55 -10.84 2.61 13.10
N ARG A 56 -9.77 1.81 13.19
CA ARG A 56 -9.86 0.33 13.15
C ARG A 56 -10.53 -0.30 14.38
N SER A 57 -10.85 0.47 15.41
CA SER A 57 -11.57 -0.02 16.61
C SER A 57 -13.03 -0.34 16.30
N ARG A 58 -13.60 0.22 15.24
CA ARG A 58 -15.00 0.07 14.84
C ARG A 58 -15.16 -1.01 13.76
N LYS A 59 -16.05 -1.97 13.95
CA LYS A 59 -16.32 -3.07 12.98
C LYS A 59 -16.70 -2.58 11.57
N ARG A 60 -17.39 -1.41 11.48
CA ARG A 60 -17.82 -0.80 10.21
C ARG A 60 -16.79 0.12 9.56
N ALA A 61 -15.70 0.46 10.27
CA ALA A 61 -14.72 1.44 9.80
C ALA A 61 -14.08 1.07 8.45
N VAL A 62 -13.86 -0.21 8.20
CA VAL A 62 -13.28 -0.68 6.93
C VAL A 62 -14.24 -0.41 5.76
N LEU A 63 -15.56 -0.58 5.96
CA LEU A 63 -16.57 -0.29 4.94
C LEU A 63 -16.66 1.22 4.69
N GLU A 64 -16.76 2.02 5.76
CA GLU A 64 -16.80 3.49 5.68
C GLU A 64 -15.59 4.04 4.92
N VAL A 65 -14.41 3.46 5.14
CA VAL A 65 -13.18 3.85 4.42
C VAL A 65 -13.25 3.44 2.96
N ALA A 66 -13.71 2.23 2.64
CA ALA A 66 -13.85 1.80 1.25
C ALA A 66 -14.82 2.70 0.47
N GLU A 67 -15.91 3.14 1.11
CA GLU A 67 -16.88 4.10 0.55
C GLU A 67 -16.23 5.48 0.33
N ALA A 68 -15.47 5.98 1.30
CA ALA A 68 -14.75 7.26 1.18
C ALA A 68 -13.67 7.20 0.08
N MET A 69 -12.97 6.07 -0.04
CA MET A 69 -12.02 5.83 -1.13
C MET A 69 -12.73 5.86 -2.49
N ALA A 70 -13.85 5.13 -2.61
CA ALA A 70 -14.62 5.09 -3.85
C ALA A 70 -15.13 6.47 -4.26
N ALA A 71 -15.55 7.30 -3.30
CA ALA A 71 -15.96 8.68 -3.55
C ALA A 71 -14.79 9.52 -4.10
N ALA A 72 -13.63 9.48 -3.45
CA ALA A 72 -12.43 10.22 -3.89
C ALA A 72 -11.95 9.76 -5.28
N LEU A 73 -12.00 8.45 -5.55
CA LEU A 73 -11.65 7.88 -6.86
C LEU A 73 -12.60 8.40 -7.96
N LYS A 74 -13.91 8.47 -7.71
CA LYS A 74 -14.92 9.03 -8.66
C LYS A 74 -14.64 10.49 -8.99
N GLU A 75 -14.11 11.25 -8.03
CA GLU A 75 -13.71 12.66 -8.21
C GLU A 75 -12.38 12.81 -8.97
N GLY A 76 -11.81 11.74 -9.51
CA GLY A 76 -10.53 11.76 -10.24
C GLY A 76 -9.29 11.74 -9.33
N THR A 77 -9.45 11.62 -8.02
CA THR A 77 -8.32 11.58 -7.09
C THR A 77 -7.74 10.17 -7.00
N ASN A 78 -6.42 10.02 -7.17
CA ASN A 78 -5.76 8.75 -6.88
C ASN A 78 -5.75 8.49 -5.37
N VAL A 79 -6.05 7.26 -4.98
CA VAL A 79 -6.04 6.84 -3.57
C VAL A 79 -5.05 5.72 -3.37
N LEU A 80 -4.07 5.92 -2.49
CA LEU A 80 -3.04 4.94 -2.18
C LEU A 80 -3.30 4.27 -0.83
N PHE A 81 -3.16 2.96 -0.82
CA PHE A 81 -3.15 2.16 0.40
C PHE A 81 -2.08 1.08 0.35
N PHE A 82 -1.68 0.62 1.54
CA PHE A 82 -0.75 -0.48 1.70
C PHE A 82 -1.53 -1.74 2.10
N PRO A 83 -1.72 -2.71 1.18
CA PRO A 83 -2.57 -3.87 1.42
C PRO A 83 -2.03 -4.84 2.48
N GLU A 84 -0.76 -4.77 2.81
CA GLU A 84 -0.14 -5.52 3.91
C GLU A 84 -0.65 -5.09 5.29
N GLY A 85 -1.19 -3.87 5.41
CA GLY A 85 -1.74 -3.32 6.66
C GLY A 85 -0.72 -3.00 7.75
N THR A 86 0.55 -3.27 7.51
CA THR A 86 1.70 -2.95 8.34
C THR A 86 2.95 -2.85 7.47
N THR A 87 4.05 -2.37 8.02
CA THR A 87 5.36 -2.39 7.36
C THR A 87 5.92 -3.81 7.32
N GLY A 88 6.38 -4.23 6.15
CA GLY A 88 7.05 -5.50 5.91
C GLY A 88 8.55 -5.46 6.19
N PRO A 89 9.23 -6.60 6.09
CA PRO A 89 10.66 -6.72 6.38
C PRO A 89 11.58 -6.15 5.28
N GLY A 90 11.06 -5.91 4.06
CA GLY A 90 11.82 -5.32 2.95
C GLY A 90 12.51 -6.32 2.02
N ASP A 91 12.34 -7.61 2.25
CA ASP A 91 12.88 -8.71 1.43
C ASP A 91 11.79 -9.68 0.92
N ARG A 92 10.53 -9.45 1.28
CA ARG A 92 9.35 -10.22 0.87
C ARG A 92 8.08 -9.40 1.06
N LEU A 93 7.02 -9.77 0.35
CA LEU A 93 5.67 -9.25 0.60
C LEU A 93 5.02 -9.98 1.77
N LEU A 94 4.28 -9.25 2.58
CA LEU A 94 3.32 -9.84 3.52
C LEU A 94 1.99 -10.14 2.80
N PRO A 95 1.16 -11.06 3.33
CA PRO A 95 -0.13 -11.36 2.72
C PRO A 95 -1.05 -10.14 2.67
N PHE A 96 -1.67 -9.90 1.53
CA PHE A 96 -2.57 -8.77 1.31
C PHE A 96 -3.94 -8.97 1.98
N TYR A 97 -4.46 -7.90 2.54
CA TYR A 97 -5.84 -7.81 3.02
C TYR A 97 -6.73 -7.28 1.91
N ALA A 98 -7.72 -8.08 1.49
CA ALA A 98 -8.57 -7.79 0.34
C ALA A 98 -9.57 -6.63 0.54
N ASN A 99 -9.84 -6.21 1.78
CA ASN A 99 -10.99 -5.38 2.10
C ASN A 99 -11.03 -4.03 1.36
N LEU A 100 -9.90 -3.33 1.24
CA LEU A 100 -9.86 -1.99 0.64
C LEU A 100 -9.84 -2.03 -0.89
N PHE A 101 -9.55 -3.17 -1.51
CA PHE A 101 -9.71 -3.36 -2.96
C PHE A 101 -11.16 -3.22 -3.41
N ALA A 102 -12.13 -3.42 -2.49
CA ALA A 102 -13.55 -3.23 -2.77
C ALA A 102 -13.93 -1.80 -3.20
N ALA A 103 -13.05 -0.81 -3.01
CA ALA A 103 -13.31 0.57 -3.43
C ALA A 103 -13.22 0.78 -4.95
N ALA A 104 -12.52 -0.09 -5.68
CA ALA A 104 -12.19 0.11 -7.09
C ALA A 104 -13.40 -0.02 -8.01
N GLU A 105 -14.13 -1.14 -7.93
CA GLU A 105 -15.24 -1.43 -8.84
C GLU A 105 -16.37 -0.40 -8.76
N PRO A 106 -16.91 -0.03 -7.57
CA PRO A 106 -17.95 1.00 -7.47
C PRO A 106 -17.52 2.37 -7.99
N ALA A 107 -16.23 2.64 -8.01
CA ALA A 107 -15.68 3.87 -8.55
C ALA A 107 -15.42 3.81 -10.06
N GLY A 108 -15.47 2.65 -10.69
CA GLY A 108 -14.99 2.45 -12.06
C GLY A 108 -13.49 2.70 -12.20
N ALA A 109 -12.75 2.61 -11.10
CA ALA A 109 -11.33 2.91 -11.03
C ALA A 109 -10.50 1.68 -11.37
N GLU A 110 -9.41 1.85 -12.14
CA GLU A 110 -8.42 0.79 -12.32
C GLU A 110 -7.52 0.69 -11.10
N LEU A 111 -7.05 -0.53 -10.82
CA LEU A 111 -6.06 -0.80 -9.77
C LEU A 111 -4.66 -0.61 -10.35
N LEU A 112 -3.84 0.24 -9.73
CA LEU A 112 -2.47 0.51 -10.10
C LEU A 112 -1.52 -0.10 -9.08
N PRO A 113 -0.91 -1.27 -9.34
CA PRO A 113 0.09 -1.85 -8.48
C PRO A 113 1.41 -1.10 -8.59
N VAL A 114 2.04 -0.83 -7.43
CA VAL A 114 3.34 -0.16 -7.35
C VAL A 114 4.25 -0.96 -6.41
N THR A 115 5.49 -1.17 -6.80
CA THR A 115 6.47 -1.82 -5.94
C THR A 115 7.53 -0.84 -5.45
N ILE A 116 7.91 -1.00 -4.20
CA ILE A 116 8.96 -0.25 -3.53
C ILE A 116 10.03 -1.23 -3.08
N ARG A 117 11.29 -0.94 -3.40
CA ARG A 117 12.45 -1.66 -2.92
C ARG A 117 13.54 -0.68 -2.55
N TYR A 118 14.25 -0.95 -1.48
CA TYR A 118 15.43 -0.19 -1.11
C TYR A 118 16.69 -0.98 -1.45
N THR A 119 17.68 -0.31 -2.02
CA THR A 119 18.95 -0.92 -2.41
C THR A 119 20.13 -0.12 -1.89
N LEU A 120 21.22 -0.82 -1.60
CA LEU A 120 22.52 -0.25 -1.29
C LEU A 120 23.57 -1.03 -2.09
N ASP A 121 24.38 -0.32 -2.86
CA ASP A 121 25.37 -0.93 -3.79
C ASP A 121 24.73 -1.98 -4.74
N GLY A 122 23.50 -1.69 -5.21
CA GLY A 122 22.75 -2.56 -6.13
C GLY A 122 22.15 -3.83 -5.49
N LYS A 123 22.24 -4.00 -4.17
CA LYS A 123 21.67 -5.13 -3.43
C LYS A 123 20.51 -4.65 -2.55
N THR A 124 19.50 -5.51 -2.35
CA THR A 124 18.38 -5.22 -1.43
C THR A 124 18.92 -4.84 -0.05
N SER A 125 18.45 -3.71 0.46
CA SER A 125 18.83 -3.17 1.76
C SER A 125 17.63 -3.17 2.70
N LEU A 126 17.81 -3.73 3.90
CA LEU A 126 16.80 -3.76 4.96
C LEU A 126 16.93 -2.57 5.93
N ILE A 127 17.88 -1.68 5.70
CA ILE A 127 18.14 -0.51 6.56
C ILE A 127 16.88 0.36 6.76
N PRO A 128 16.05 0.64 5.74
CA PRO A 128 14.85 1.43 5.92
C PRO A 128 13.66 0.67 6.53
N ALA A 129 13.76 -0.66 6.68
CA ALA A 129 12.66 -1.47 7.16
C ALA A 129 12.26 -1.11 8.60
N TYR A 130 10.99 -0.69 8.75
CA TYR A 130 10.42 -0.25 10.04
C TYR A 130 9.60 -1.37 10.69
N ALA A 131 10.15 -2.58 10.78
CA ALA A 131 9.40 -3.71 11.32
C ALA A 131 9.42 -3.79 12.86
N ASN A 132 10.59 -3.54 13.49
CA ASN A 132 10.76 -3.75 14.95
C ASN A 132 11.68 -2.71 15.61
N LEU A 133 12.05 -1.64 14.92
CA LEU A 133 12.95 -0.62 15.44
C LEU A 133 12.20 0.68 15.77
N PRO A 134 12.65 1.45 16.76
CA PRO A 134 12.13 2.80 16.99
C PRO A 134 12.33 3.68 15.76
N LEU A 135 11.34 4.53 15.47
CA LEU A 135 11.36 5.45 14.32
C LEU A 135 12.68 6.24 14.20
N TRP A 136 13.16 6.79 15.30
CA TRP A 136 14.41 7.55 15.33
C TRP A 136 15.65 6.73 14.99
N THR A 137 15.65 5.45 15.30
CA THR A 137 16.75 4.54 14.93
C THR A 137 16.78 4.35 13.43
N VAL A 138 15.63 4.07 12.81
CA VAL A 138 15.51 3.90 11.36
C VAL A 138 15.88 5.19 10.63
N LEU A 139 15.38 6.34 11.10
CA LEU A 139 15.70 7.63 10.53
C LEU A 139 17.20 7.91 10.55
N LYS A 140 17.86 7.69 11.69
CA LYS A 140 19.32 7.83 11.80
C LYS A 140 20.05 6.90 10.83
N GLN A 141 19.64 5.63 10.75
CA GLN A 141 20.25 4.67 9.82
C GLN A 141 20.13 5.15 8.37
N ILE A 142 18.96 5.63 7.94
CA ILE A 142 18.75 6.16 6.59
C ILE A 142 19.65 7.37 6.32
N VAL A 143 19.65 8.35 7.23
CA VAL A 143 20.43 9.61 7.07
C VAL A 143 21.94 9.34 7.03
N PHE A 144 22.42 8.40 7.83
CA PHE A 144 23.87 8.08 7.92
C PHE A 144 24.30 6.92 7.01
N THR A 145 23.45 6.50 6.05
CA THR A 145 23.82 5.50 5.04
C THR A 145 23.86 6.14 3.65
N PRO A 146 25.01 6.71 3.25
CA PRO A 146 25.14 7.25 1.91
C PRO A 146 25.03 6.16 0.85
N GLY A 147 24.44 6.49 -0.30
CA GLY A 147 24.23 5.54 -1.40
C GLY A 147 23.00 4.64 -1.27
N LEU A 148 22.18 4.82 -0.23
CA LEU A 148 20.88 4.16 -0.14
C LEU A 148 19.95 4.70 -1.21
N VAL A 149 19.38 3.82 -2.03
CA VAL A 149 18.45 4.14 -3.13
C VAL A 149 17.09 3.54 -2.87
N ALA A 150 16.03 4.30 -3.10
CA ALA A 150 14.67 3.80 -3.17
C ALA A 150 14.27 3.61 -4.65
N GLU A 151 13.92 2.39 -5.01
CA GLU A 151 13.45 2.03 -6.34
C GLU A 151 11.92 1.89 -6.31
N VAL A 152 11.22 2.67 -7.13
CA VAL A 152 9.78 2.57 -7.29
C VAL A 152 9.46 2.12 -8.69
N THR A 153 8.68 1.06 -8.83
CA THR A 153 8.22 0.57 -10.12
C THR A 153 6.70 0.63 -10.18
N ILE A 154 6.18 1.43 -11.10
CA ILE A 154 4.76 1.49 -11.42
C ILE A 154 4.47 0.39 -12.44
N LEU A 155 3.57 -0.53 -12.11
CA LEU A 155 3.20 -1.66 -12.95
C LEU A 155 2.00 -1.30 -13.84
N ASN A 156 1.65 -2.20 -14.76
CA ASN A 156 0.49 -2.00 -15.62
C ASN A 156 -0.80 -1.97 -14.79
N PRO A 157 -1.73 -1.05 -15.09
CA PRO A 157 -3.02 -1.01 -14.45
C PRO A 157 -3.81 -2.30 -14.66
N ILE A 158 -4.57 -2.70 -13.65
CA ILE A 158 -5.43 -3.88 -13.65
C ILE A 158 -6.88 -3.42 -13.73
N ALA A 159 -7.62 -3.92 -14.74
CA ALA A 159 -9.05 -3.69 -14.86
C ALA A 159 -9.82 -4.31 -13.68
N THR A 160 -10.81 -3.59 -13.14
CA THR A 160 -11.53 -3.97 -11.92
C THR A 160 -12.98 -4.39 -12.17
N THR A 161 -13.51 -4.09 -13.35
CA THR A 161 -14.91 -4.36 -13.71
C THR A 161 -15.25 -5.85 -13.63
N GLY A 162 -16.28 -6.20 -12.87
CA GLY A 162 -16.73 -7.56 -12.68
C GLY A 162 -15.81 -8.45 -11.84
N ARG A 163 -14.84 -7.86 -11.15
CA ARG A 163 -13.89 -8.61 -10.31
C ARG A 163 -14.11 -8.32 -8.84
N ASP A 164 -14.08 -9.36 -8.03
CA ASP A 164 -14.20 -9.19 -6.60
C ASP A 164 -12.86 -8.73 -5.96
N ARG A 165 -12.99 -8.22 -4.73
CA ARG A 165 -11.83 -7.68 -3.97
C ARG A 165 -10.72 -8.70 -3.71
N ARG A 166 -11.03 -10.02 -3.65
CA ARG A 166 -10.03 -11.06 -3.41
C ARG A 166 -9.26 -11.38 -4.68
N GLU A 167 -9.96 -11.44 -5.81
CA GLU A 167 -9.34 -11.58 -7.12
C GLU A 167 -8.38 -10.42 -7.40
N LEU A 168 -8.79 -9.19 -7.09
CA LEU A 168 -7.94 -8.01 -7.23
C LEU A 168 -6.71 -8.07 -6.31
N ALA A 169 -6.89 -8.49 -5.06
CA ALA A 169 -5.78 -8.64 -4.11
C ALA A 169 -4.77 -9.71 -4.55
N LEU A 170 -5.26 -10.85 -5.04
CA LEU A 170 -4.42 -11.94 -5.57
C LEU A 170 -3.65 -11.49 -6.81
N GLU A 171 -4.33 -10.85 -7.76
CA GLU A 171 -3.68 -10.36 -8.98
C GLU A 171 -2.63 -9.29 -8.68
N ALA A 172 -2.95 -8.31 -7.80
CA ALA A 172 -1.99 -7.30 -7.36
C ALA A 172 -0.77 -7.94 -6.70
N SER A 173 -0.99 -8.88 -5.77
CA SER A 173 0.11 -9.59 -5.11
C SER A 173 0.98 -10.37 -6.11
N ARG A 174 0.35 -11.07 -7.05
CA ARG A 174 1.05 -11.85 -8.08
C ARG A 174 1.96 -10.98 -8.96
N VAL A 175 1.44 -9.85 -9.48
CA VAL A 175 2.23 -8.99 -10.37
C VAL A 175 3.34 -8.25 -9.60
N MET A 176 3.07 -7.85 -8.36
CA MET A 176 4.06 -7.19 -7.50
C MET A 176 5.16 -8.16 -7.06
N SER A 177 4.81 -9.39 -6.65
CA SER A 177 5.77 -10.46 -6.33
C SER A 177 6.66 -10.77 -7.51
N GLY A 178 6.08 -10.89 -8.71
CA GLY A 178 6.83 -11.12 -9.95
C GLY A 178 7.81 -10.00 -10.26
N ALA A 179 7.40 -8.74 -10.10
CA ALA A 179 8.25 -7.57 -10.34
C ALA A 179 9.41 -7.46 -9.33
N LEU A 180 9.17 -7.85 -8.08
CA LEU A 180 10.19 -7.84 -7.02
C LEU A 180 11.09 -9.09 -7.04
N GLY A 181 10.66 -10.18 -7.69
CA GLY A 181 11.30 -11.49 -7.59
C GLY A 181 11.10 -12.15 -6.21
N TRP A 182 10.02 -11.83 -5.52
CA TRP A 182 9.70 -12.30 -4.17
C TRP A 182 8.58 -13.35 -4.18
N PRO A 183 8.47 -14.22 -3.13
CA PRO A 183 7.36 -15.17 -2.98
C PRO A 183 6.00 -14.46 -2.89
N ASP A 184 4.95 -15.08 -3.44
CA ASP A 184 3.57 -14.60 -3.34
C ASP A 184 2.88 -15.14 -2.07
N ALA A 185 3.09 -14.48 -0.96
CA ALA A 185 2.52 -14.85 0.33
C ALA A 185 0.99 -14.75 0.37
N THR A 186 0.36 -13.97 -0.52
CA THR A 186 -1.10 -13.88 -0.62
C THR A 186 -1.68 -15.14 -1.26
N ALA A 187 -1.09 -15.61 -2.35
CA ALA A 187 -1.50 -16.85 -3.00
C ALA A 187 -1.29 -18.06 -2.09
N GLU A 188 -0.17 -18.12 -1.37
CA GLU A 188 0.10 -19.19 -0.39
C GLU A 188 -0.96 -19.22 0.72
N LYS A 189 -1.34 -18.06 1.25
CA LYS A 189 -2.37 -17.93 2.28
C LYS A 189 -3.75 -18.35 1.78
N GLU A 190 -4.12 -17.97 0.55
CA GLU A 190 -5.43 -18.35 0.00
C GLU A 190 -5.50 -19.85 -0.27
N LYS A 191 -4.45 -20.44 -0.81
CA LYS A 191 -4.35 -21.89 -0.99
C LYS A 191 -4.51 -22.65 0.34
N ALA A 192 -3.81 -22.23 1.37
CA ALA A 192 -3.93 -22.84 2.70
C ALA A 192 -5.34 -22.68 3.31
N ARG A 193 -6.05 -21.62 2.95
CA ARG A 193 -7.44 -21.41 3.36
C ARG A 193 -8.40 -22.35 2.63
N GLU A 194 -8.25 -22.51 1.32
CA GLU A 194 -9.07 -23.42 0.52
C GLU A 194 -8.90 -24.86 0.99
N GLU A 195 -7.68 -25.29 1.26
CA GLU A 195 -7.39 -26.63 1.80
C GLU A 195 -8.09 -26.89 3.14
N LYS A 196 -8.20 -25.86 4.02
CA LYS A 196 -8.93 -25.97 5.30
C LYS A 196 -10.43 -26.03 5.17
N LEU A 197 -11.00 -25.51 4.08
CA LEU A 197 -12.45 -25.56 3.83
C LEU A 197 -12.88 -26.89 3.23
N LEU A 198 -11.96 -27.67 2.69
CA LEU A 198 -12.20 -29.01 2.11
C LEU A 198 -12.05 -30.14 3.14
N GLN A 199 -11.59 -29.85 4.36
CA GLN A 199 -11.47 -30.77 5.51
C GLN A 199 -12.66 -30.65 6.47
#